data_c511798ace9ee7b8b6ea595b6d862b98
#
_entry.id   c511798ace9ee7b8b6ea595b6d862b98
#
_cell.length_a   1.000
_cell.length_b   1.000
_cell.length_c   1.000
_cell.angle_alpha   90.00
_cell.angle_beta   90.00
_cell.angle_gamma   90.00
#
_symmetry.space_group_name_H-M   'P 1'
#
loop_
_entity.id
_entity.type
_entity.pdbx_description
1 polymer ?
#
loop_
_entity_poly.entity_id
_entity_poly.type
_entity_poly.pdbx_seq_one_letter_code
_entity_poly.pdbx_strand_id
1 'polypeptide(L)'
;MIDGPFAVINADDYYGREAFKQIYDYLSVHEDNEKYQYAMVGYQLKNTLTENGSVARGVCDIDGDGKLVSVTEHTTIVKRGENAAYTEDDGKSYTDLAGDTIVSMNLWGFSKGFLSEIAYGFRDFLQEGLQHNPLKCEYYLPSVVSRLLDSNKAEVKVLLTTEKWYGVTYKEDLSLIHI
;
A
#
# COMPACT_ATOMS: atom_id res chain seq x y z
N MET A 1 -5.76 -19.32 -13.93
CA MET A 1 -6.97 -18.53 -13.56
C MET A 1 -6.98 -18.48 -12.04
N ILE A 2 -7.22 -17.33 -11.41
CA ILE A 2 -7.28 -17.21 -9.95
C ILE A 2 -8.68 -17.67 -9.50
N ASP A 3 -8.76 -18.72 -8.67
CA ASP A 3 -10.02 -19.36 -8.27
C ASP A 3 -10.41 -19.10 -6.80
N GLY A 4 -9.57 -18.41 -6.04
CA GLY A 4 -9.79 -18.09 -4.63
C GLY A 4 -9.28 -16.70 -4.24
N PRO A 5 -9.20 -16.39 -2.94
CA PRO A 5 -8.53 -15.19 -2.46
C PRO A 5 -7.05 -15.21 -2.82
N PHE A 6 -6.46 -14.02 -2.97
CA PHE A 6 -5.07 -13.87 -3.39
C PHE A 6 -4.43 -12.64 -2.77
N ALA A 7 -3.12 -12.67 -2.64
CA ALA A 7 -2.33 -11.51 -2.25
C ALA A 7 -1.61 -10.91 -3.46
N VAL A 8 -1.40 -9.60 -3.42
CA VAL A 8 -0.61 -8.84 -4.40
C VAL A 8 0.57 -8.21 -3.68
N ILE A 9 1.75 -8.34 -4.29
CA ILE A 9 3.02 -7.77 -3.81
C ILE A 9 3.78 -7.17 -4.99
N ASN A 10 4.71 -6.29 -4.71
CA ASN A 10 5.76 -5.95 -5.66
C ASN A 10 6.79 -7.08 -5.70
N ALA A 11 7.22 -7.49 -6.89
CA ALA A 11 8.07 -8.67 -7.06
C ALA A 11 9.53 -8.46 -6.63
N ASP A 12 9.95 -7.20 -6.48
CA ASP A 12 11.30 -6.75 -6.15
C ASP A 12 11.44 -6.25 -4.70
N ASP A 13 10.40 -6.42 -3.88
CA ASP A 13 10.37 -5.99 -2.49
C ASP A 13 10.49 -7.17 -1.52
N TYR A 14 11.17 -6.95 -0.40
CA TYR A 14 11.19 -7.86 0.75
C TYR A 14 10.25 -7.37 1.84
N TYR A 15 9.26 -8.17 2.18
CA TYR A 15 8.17 -7.81 3.11
C TYR A 15 8.33 -8.37 4.53
N GLY A 16 9.26 -9.29 4.74
CA GLY A 16 9.36 -10.05 5.98
C GLY A 16 8.42 -11.27 6.01
N ARG A 17 8.81 -12.27 6.78
CA ARG A 17 8.09 -13.56 6.83
C ARG A 17 6.72 -13.45 7.51
N GLU A 18 6.65 -12.67 8.59
CA GLU A 18 5.43 -12.53 9.38
C GLU A 18 4.32 -11.82 8.59
N ALA A 19 4.69 -10.85 7.74
CA ALA A 19 3.73 -10.16 6.88
C ALA A 19 3.00 -11.13 5.92
N PHE A 20 3.72 -12.07 5.32
CA PHE A 20 3.10 -13.11 4.48
C PHE A 20 2.20 -14.04 5.28
N LYS A 21 2.61 -14.39 6.50
CA LYS A 21 1.79 -15.21 7.38
C LYS A 21 0.48 -14.52 7.76
N GLN A 22 0.55 -13.25 8.15
CA GLN A 22 -0.63 -12.47 8.54
C GLN A 22 -1.65 -12.36 7.40
N ILE A 23 -1.19 -12.04 6.17
CA ILE A 23 -2.10 -11.92 5.03
C ILE A 23 -2.71 -13.28 4.66
N TYR A 24 -1.92 -14.36 4.73
CA TYR A 24 -2.41 -15.71 4.48
C TYR A 24 -3.45 -16.13 5.52
N ASP A 25 -3.16 -15.94 6.80
CA ASP A 25 -4.07 -16.31 7.89
C ASP A 25 -5.40 -15.55 7.75
N TYR A 26 -5.36 -14.25 7.44
CA TYR A 26 -6.56 -13.47 7.21
C TYR A 26 -7.39 -14.01 6.03
N LEU A 27 -6.77 -14.17 4.86
CA LEU A 27 -7.44 -14.63 3.65
C LEU A 27 -7.98 -16.06 3.74
N SER A 28 -7.41 -16.88 4.62
CA SER A 28 -7.83 -18.29 4.81
C SER A 28 -9.15 -18.44 5.57
N VAL A 29 -9.56 -17.41 6.33
CA VAL A 29 -10.73 -17.50 7.23
C VAL A 29 -11.78 -16.43 6.99
N HIS A 30 -11.48 -15.40 6.18
CA HIS A 30 -12.42 -14.34 5.88
C HIS A 30 -12.99 -14.49 4.47
N GLU A 31 -14.28 -14.45 4.39
CA GLU A 31 -15.04 -14.47 3.15
C GLU A 31 -15.82 -13.16 2.97
N ASP A 32 -16.14 -12.81 1.75
CA ASP A 32 -17.01 -11.68 1.45
C ASP A 32 -18.39 -11.90 2.06
N ASN A 33 -18.97 -10.83 2.54
CA ASN A 33 -20.35 -10.81 3.03
C ASN A 33 -21.18 -9.82 2.20
N GLU A 34 -21.86 -8.86 2.83
CA GLU A 34 -22.50 -7.75 2.12
C GLU A 34 -21.48 -6.80 1.46
N LYS A 35 -20.22 -6.87 1.92
CA LYS A 35 -19.08 -6.12 1.39
C LYS A 35 -17.93 -7.06 1.12
N TYR A 36 -17.05 -6.63 0.22
CA TYR A 36 -15.76 -7.29 0.04
C TYR A 36 -14.91 -7.16 1.31
N GLN A 37 -14.32 -8.28 1.74
CA GLN A 37 -13.46 -8.36 2.92
C GLN A 37 -12.00 -8.45 2.49
N TYR A 38 -11.33 -7.32 2.45
CA TYR A 38 -9.94 -7.20 2.04
C TYR A 38 -9.03 -6.99 3.24
N ALA A 39 -7.73 -7.15 3.02
CA ALA A 39 -6.71 -6.82 4.01
C ALA A 39 -5.53 -6.11 3.36
N MET A 40 -4.79 -5.40 4.17
CA MET A 40 -3.51 -4.79 3.81
C MET A 40 -2.55 -4.96 4.98
N VAL A 41 -1.29 -5.26 4.71
CA VAL A 41 -0.26 -5.22 5.76
C VAL A 41 0.26 -3.80 5.90
N GLY A 42 0.08 -3.24 7.11
CA GLY A 42 0.50 -1.90 7.48
C GLY A 42 1.86 -1.94 8.21
N TYR A 43 2.82 -1.19 7.70
CA TYR A 43 4.17 -1.08 8.26
C TYR A 43 4.32 0.22 9.05
N GLN A 44 5.12 0.20 10.10
CA GLN A 44 5.57 1.44 10.72
C GLN A 44 6.51 2.18 9.77
N LEU A 45 6.28 3.46 9.55
CA LEU A 45 7.05 4.30 8.60
C LEU A 45 8.56 4.17 8.83
N LYS A 46 9.03 4.22 10.10
CA LYS A 46 10.45 4.09 10.45
C LYS A 46 11.11 2.80 9.94
N ASN A 47 10.31 1.73 9.74
CA ASN A 47 10.78 0.43 9.24
C ASN A 47 10.82 0.35 7.71
N THR A 48 10.50 1.42 7.02
CA THR A 48 10.44 1.52 5.55
C THR A 48 11.27 2.66 4.96
N LEU A 49 11.97 3.41 5.82
CA LEU A 49 12.80 4.55 5.43
C LEU A 49 14.20 4.09 4.98
N THR A 50 14.80 4.85 4.10
CA THR A 50 16.21 4.73 3.71
C THR A 50 17.06 5.80 4.39
N GLU A 51 18.34 5.51 4.59
CA GLU A 51 19.32 6.52 5.03
C GLU A 51 19.74 7.47 3.89
N ASN A 52 19.47 7.07 2.65
CA ASN A 52 19.91 7.78 1.45
C ASN A 52 18.71 8.31 0.66
N GLY A 53 18.50 9.64 0.72
CA GLY A 53 17.50 10.30 -0.10
C GLY A 53 16.08 10.30 0.49
N SER A 54 15.08 10.28 -0.37
CA SER A 54 13.66 10.30 -0.04
C SER A 54 12.96 9.05 -0.54
N VAL A 55 11.80 8.74 0.05
CA VAL A 55 10.96 7.62 -0.34
C VAL A 55 9.52 8.11 -0.60
N ALA A 56 8.77 7.38 -1.42
CA ALA A 56 7.33 7.56 -1.59
C ALA A 56 6.57 6.52 -0.78
N ARG A 57 5.54 6.92 -0.02
CA ARG A 57 4.73 6.01 0.81
C ARG A 57 3.27 6.43 0.85
N GLY A 58 2.39 5.45 0.83
CA GLY A 58 0.98 5.63 1.11
C GLY A 58 0.72 5.68 2.62
N VAL A 59 0.53 6.86 3.19
CA VAL A 59 0.17 7.04 4.61
C VAL A 59 -1.28 6.63 4.81
N CYS A 60 -1.53 5.77 5.80
CA CYS A 60 -2.83 5.17 6.05
C CYS A 60 -3.55 5.85 7.22
N ASP A 61 -4.80 6.25 7.01
CA ASP A 61 -5.73 6.55 8.08
C ASP A 61 -6.49 5.28 8.47
N ILE A 62 -6.55 4.99 9.77
CA ILE A 62 -7.10 3.74 10.31
C ILE A 62 -8.10 4.10 11.41
N ASP A 63 -9.27 3.50 11.36
CA ASP A 63 -10.30 3.69 12.39
C ASP A 63 -10.01 2.92 13.69
N GLY A 64 -10.88 3.09 14.70
CA GLY A 64 -10.76 2.45 16.01
C GLY A 64 -10.88 0.92 15.97
N ASP A 65 -11.44 0.35 14.91
CA ASP A 65 -11.59 -1.09 14.68
C ASP A 65 -10.41 -1.68 13.87
N GLY A 66 -9.44 -0.84 13.49
CA GLY A 66 -8.27 -1.22 12.69
C GLY A 66 -8.61 -1.45 11.22
N LYS A 67 -9.63 -0.77 10.70
CA LYS A 67 -9.97 -0.77 9.28
C LYS A 67 -9.39 0.46 8.61
N LEU A 68 -8.98 0.29 7.36
CA LEU A 68 -8.49 1.36 6.53
C LEU A 68 -9.61 2.33 6.17
N VAL A 69 -9.38 3.62 6.44
CA VAL A 69 -10.27 4.72 6.05
C VAL A 69 -9.80 5.32 4.73
N SER A 70 -8.52 5.65 4.66
CA SER A 70 -7.90 6.24 3.45
C SER A 70 -6.43 5.92 3.35
N VAL A 71 -5.88 6.10 2.14
CA VAL A 71 -4.44 6.06 1.86
C VAL A 71 -4.09 7.35 1.13
N THR A 72 -3.16 8.12 1.68
CA THR A 72 -2.64 9.32 1.06
C THR A 72 -1.19 9.10 0.63
N GLU A 73 -0.93 9.18 -0.67
CA GLU A 73 0.41 9.02 -1.21
C GLU A 73 1.24 10.29 -1.03
N HIS A 74 2.39 10.17 -0.34
CA HIS A 74 3.39 11.22 -0.26
C HIS A 74 4.64 10.77 -1.00
N THR A 75 4.98 11.48 -2.07
CA THR A 75 6.06 11.11 -3.00
C THR A 75 7.45 11.46 -2.51
N THR A 76 7.56 12.33 -1.51
CA THR A 76 8.85 12.80 -1.00
C THR A 76 8.85 12.84 0.52
N ILE A 77 9.21 11.72 1.12
CA ILE A 77 9.36 11.57 2.58
C ILE A 77 10.85 11.40 2.88
N VAL A 78 11.38 12.20 3.79
CA VAL A 78 12.78 12.16 4.24
C VAL A 78 12.85 11.71 5.69
N LYS A 79 13.87 10.93 6.01
CA LYS A 79 14.13 10.47 7.38
C LYS A 79 14.61 11.63 8.26
N ARG A 80 14.11 11.68 9.51
CA ARG A 80 14.52 12.62 10.57
C ARG A 80 14.68 11.90 11.90
N GLY A 81 15.83 11.24 12.10
CA GLY A 81 16.07 10.38 13.27
C GLY A 81 15.11 9.19 13.28
N GLU A 82 14.35 9.02 14.36
CA GLU A 82 13.32 7.98 14.48
C GLU A 82 11.99 8.35 13.82
N ASN A 83 11.85 9.58 13.33
CA ASN A 83 10.69 10.12 12.66
C ASN A 83 11.00 10.42 11.18
N ALA A 84 10.04 11.03 10.50
CA ALA A 84 10.17 11.46 9.12
C ALA A 84 9.50 12.82 8.90
N ALA A 85 9.66 13.40 7.72
CA ALA A 85 8.86 14.52 7.27
C ALA A 85 8.65 14.43 5.76
N TYR A 86 7.52 14.91 5.28
CA TYR A 86 7.23 14.96 3.85
C TYR A 86 7.15 16.40 3.33
N THR A 87 7.36 16.55 2.05
CA THR A 87 7.19 17.83 1.34
C THR A 87 6.34 17.61 0.09
N GLU A 88 5.53 18.62 -0.26
CA GLU A 88 4.70 18.67 -1.45
C GLU A 88 5.08 19.85 -2.37
N ASP A 89 6.12 20.60 -1.99
CA ASP A 89 6.54 21.85 -2.63
C ASP A 89 8.04 21.89 -2.95
N ASP A 90 8.60 20.72 -3.34
CA ASP A 90 10.02 20.54 -3.69
C ASP A 90 10.99 20.94 -2.56
N GLY A 91 10.61 20.69 -1.32
CA GLY A 91 11.47 20.89 -0.15
C GLY A 91 11.46 22.31 0.43
N LYS A 92 10.53 23.17 0.04
CA LYS A 92 10.39 24.53 0.62
C LYS A 92 9.77 24.48 2.01
N SER A 93 8.83 23.56 2.21
CA SER A 93 8.22 23.29 3.53
C SER A 93 8.18 21.79 3.81
N TYR A 94 8.15 21.45 5.10
CA TYR A 94 8.08 20.06 5.54
C TYR A 94 7.03 19.92 6.64
N THR A 95 6.24 18.84 6.54
CA THR A 95 5.30 18.41 7.58
C THR A 95 5.84 17.16 8.25
N ASP A 96 5.91 17.16 9.58
CA ASP A 96 6.45 16.05 10.34
C ASP A 96 5.50 14.84 10.34
N LEU A 97 6.08 13.64 10.27
CA LEU A 97 5.42 12.35 10.42
C LEU A 97 6.08 11.57 11.55
N ALA A 98 5.28 11.02 12.44
CA ALA A 98 5.78 10.13 13.48
C ALA A 98 6.31 8.83 12.87
N GLY A 99 7.37 8.27 13.45
CA GLY A 99 7.99 7.04 12.95
C GLY A 99 7.09 5.80 13.07
N ASP A 100 6.08 5.83 13.94
CA ASP A 100 5.07 4.80 14.12
C ASP A 100 3.81 5.00 13.24
N THR A 101 3.78 6.06 12.42
CA THR A 101 2.75 6.24 11.38
C THR A 101 2.67 5.00 10.51
N ILE A 102 1.45 4.52 10.25
CA ILE A 102 1.25 3.32 9.44
C ILE A 102 1.22 3.69 7.96
N VAL A 103 1.98 2.91 7.18
CA VAL A 103 2.10 3.10 5.73
C VAL A 103 1.83 1.80 4.98
N SER A 104 1.30 1.95 3.77
CA SER A 104 1.16 0.87 2.79
C SER A 104 2.48 0.65 2.04
N MET A 105 2.85 -0.63 1.90
CA MET A 105 3.98 -1.07 1.08
C MET A 105 3.53 -1.97 -0.07
N ASN A 106 2.27 -1.84 -0.49
CA ASN A 106 1.66 -2.63 -1.57
C ASN A 106 1.55 -4.14 -1.30
N LEU A 107 1.46 -4.56 -0.02
CA LEU A 107 1.08 -5.93 0.32
C LEU A 107 -0.40 -5.95 0.65
N TRP A 108 -1.20 -6.38 -0.32
CA TRP A 108 -2.66 -6.40 -0.27
C TRP A 108 -3.19 -7.82 -0.37
N GLY A 109 -4.29 -8.08 0.33
CA GLY A 109 -5.06 -9.33 0.24
C GLY A 109 -6.48 -9.06 -0.23
N PHE A 110 -6.90 -9.78 -1.24
CA PHE A 110 -8.18 -9.60 -1.90
C PHE A 110 -8.96 -10.91 -2.03
N SER A 111 -10.28 -10.80 -2.01
CA SER A 111 -11.14 -11.87 -2.52
C SER A 111 -11.11 -11.91 -4.05
N LYS A 112 -11.57 -13.01 -4.63
CA LYS A 112 -11.68 -13.17 -6.09
C LYS A 112 -12.50 -12.06 -6.76
N GLY A 113 -13.48 -11.49 -6.05
CA GLY A 113 -14.34 -10.41 -6.54
C GLY A 113 -13.58 -9.16 -6.99
N PHE A 114 -12.41 -8.90 -6.41
CA PHE A 114 -11.57 -7.76 -6.77
C PHE A 114 -11.17 -7.72 -8.25
N LEU A 115 -10.97 -8.87 -8.89
CA LEU A 115 -10.64 -8.94 -10.33
C LEU A 115 -11.77 -8.36 -11.19
N SER A 116 -13.01 -8.58 -10.81
CA SER A 116 -14.17 -8.01 -11.50
C SER A 116 -14.26 -6.50 -11.32
N GLU A 117 -13.91 -6.00 -10.13
CA GLU A 117 -13.88 -4.56 -9.84
C GLU A 117 -12.75 -3.84 -10.58
N ILE A 118 -11.58 -4.47 -10.73
CA ILE A 118 -10.51 -3.96 -11.60
C ILE A 118 -11.01 -3.86 -13.05
N ALA A 119 -11.57 -4.94 -13.58
CA ALA A 119 -12.05 -4.98 -14.97
C ALA A 119 -13.16 -3.96 -15.23
N TYR A 120 -14.06 -3.77 -14.27
CA TYR A 120 -15.15 -2.80 -14.36
C TYR A 120 -14.65 -1.35 -14.45
N GLY A 121 -13.70 -0.96 -13.58
CA GLY A 121 -13.18 0.40 -13.54
C GLY A 121 -12.12 0.70 -14.61
N PHE A 122 -11.50 -0.33 -15.19
CA PHE A 122 -10.39 -0.15 -16.13
C PHE A 122 -10.79 0.58 -17.42
N ARG A 123 -11.99 0.33 -17.93
CA ARG A 123 -12.47 0.96 -19.16
C ARG A 123 -12.58 2.48 -19.01
N ASP A 124 -13.20 2.94 -17.93
CA ASP A 124 -13.41 4.36 -17.69
C ASP A 124 -12.08 5.06 -17.43
N PHE A 125 -11.21 4.43 -16.62
CA PHE A 125 -9.83 4.88 -16.41
C PHE A 125 -9.07 5.03 -17.73
N LEU A 126 -9.14 4.03 -18.62
CA LEU A 126 -8.42 4.07 -19.89
C LEU A 126 -8.93 5.18 -20.81
N GLN A 127 -10.26 5.40 -20.88
CA GLN A 127 -10.85 6.47 -21.68
C GLN A 127 -10.39 7.84 -21.18
N GLU A 128 -10.38 8.07 -19.87
CA GLU A 128 -9.93 9.32 -19.27
C GLU A 128 -8.41 9.51 -19.41
N GLY A 129 -7.62 8.47 -19.11
CA GLY A 129 -6.18 8.50 -19.21
C GLY A 129 -5.66 8.78 -20.61
N LEU A 130 -6.28 8.20 -21.63
CA LEU A 130 -5.91 8.44 -23.04
C LEU A 130 -6.20 9.89 -23.48
N GLN A 131 -7.18 10.57 -22.88
CA GLN A 131 -7.47 11.96 -23.19
C GLN A 131 -6.51 12.94 -22.52
N HIS A 132 -6.08 12.67 -21.29
CA HIS A 132 -5.33 13.63 -20.48
C HIS A 132 -3.82 13.33 -20.41
N ASN A 133 -3.42 12.05 -20.34
CA ASN A 133 -2.03 11.67 -20.20
C ASN A 133 -1.73 10.28 -20.81
N PRO A 134 -1.83 10.14 -22.15
CA PRO A 134 -1.78 8.82 -22.81
C PRO A 134 -0.45 8.07 -22.64
N LEU A 135 0.64 8.76 -22.31
CA LEU A 135 1.97 8.15 -22.18
C LEU A 135 2.35 7.78 -20.75
N LYS A 136 1.61 8.28 -19.73
CA LYS A 136 1.98 8.12 -18.32
C LYS A 136 0.78 7.81 -17.41
N CYS A 137 -0.40 7.49 -17.98
CA CYS A 137 -1.52 7.09 -17.17
C CYS A 137 -1.28 5.69 -16.57
N GLU A 138 -1.45 5.56 -15.27
CA GLU A 138 -1.25 4.31 -14.53
C GLU A 138 -2.51 3.99 -13.71
N TYR A 139 -2.98 2.76 -13.80
CA TYR A 139 -4.13 2.28 -13.03
C TYR A 139 -3.65 1.62 -11.74
N TYR A 140 -3.56 2.42 -10.70
CA TYR A 140 -3.06 1.98 -9.41
C TYR A 140 -4.07 1.11 -8.65
N LEU A 141 -3.62 0.00 -8.07
CA LEU A 141 -4.45 -0.83 -7.19
C LEU A 141 -5.07 -0.04 -6.03
N PRO A 142 -4.34 0.82 -5.32
CA PRO A 142 -4.92 1.64 -4.27
C PRO A 142 -6.08 2.52 -4.72
N SER A 143 -6.11 3.00 -5.97
CA SER A 143 -7.23 3.80 -6.48
C SER A 143 -8.51 2.99 -6.62
N VAL A 144 -8.40 1.70 -6.98
CA VAL A 144 -9.55 0.78 -7.01
C VAL A 144 -10.07 0.54 -5.60
N VAL A 145 -9.17 0.34 -4.65
CA VAL A 145 -9.53 0.17 -3.23
C VAL A 145 -10.24 1.40 -2.70
N SER A 146 -9.69 2.61 -2.92
CA SER A 146 -10.31 3.87 -2.48
C SER A 146 -11.72 4.02 -3.05
N ARG A 147 -11.92 3.77 -4.33
CA ARG A 147 -13.26 3.79 -4.97
C ARG A 147 -14.24 2.84 -4.28
N LEU A 148 -13.79 1.65 -3.87
CA LEU A 148 -14.64 0.66 -3.20
C LEU A 148 -14.93 1.05 -1.75
N LEU A 149 -13.99 1.65 -1.04
CA LEU A 149 -14.18 2.23 0.29
C LEU A 149 -15.20 3.38 0.23
N ASP A 150 -15.01 4.36 -0.66
CA ASP A 150 -15.88 5.52 -0.85
C ASP A 150 -17.32 5.13 -1.19
N SER A 151 -17.48 4.06 -2.00
CA SER A 151 -18.80 3.51 -2.36
C SER A 151 -19.37 2.54 -1.33
N ASN A 152 -18.70 2.36 -0.18
CA ASN A 152 -19.07 1.44 0.90
C ASN A 152 -19.25 -0.03 0.45
N LYS A 153 -18.53 -0.43 -0.60
CA LYS A 153 -18.56 -1.79 -1.17
C LYS A 153 -17.50 -2.73 -0.58
N ALA A 154 -16.47 -2.18 0.03
CA ALA A 154 -15.40 -2.97 0.64
C ALA A 154 -15.08 -2.47 2.05
N GLU A 155 -14.51 -3.36 2.85
CA GLU A 155 -13.80 -3.08 4.08
C GLU A 155 -12.40 -3.65 3.95
N VAL A 156 -11.41 -2.92 4.46
CA VAL A 156 -10.01 -3.35 4.41
C VAL A 156 -9.47 -3.40 5.84
N LYS A 157 -9.15 -4.60 6.33
CA LYS A 157 -8.47 -4.76 7.62
C LYS A 157 -7.00 -4.43 7.46
N VAL A 158 -6.48 -3.55 8.33
CA VAL A 158 -5.05 -3.27 8.40
C VAL A 158 -4.39 -4.23 9.38
N LEU A 159 -3.52 -5.08 8.86
CA LEU A 159 -2.73 -6.06 9.62
C LEU A 159 -1.39 -5.42 9.96
N LEU A 160 -1.22 -5.01 11.22
CA LEU A 160 -0.01 -4.30 11.64
C LEU A 160 1.18 -5.25 11.77
N THR A 161 2.32 -4.85 11.22
CA THR A 161 3.58 -5.58 11.36
C THR A 161 4.69 -4.70 11.91
N THR A 162 5.63 -5.31 12.62
CA THR A 162 6.89 -4.70 13.07
C THR A 162 8.07 -5.09 12.18
N GLU A 163 7.83 -5.88 11.14
CA GLU A 163 8.85 -6.28 10.17
C GLU A 163 9.47 -5.06 9.49
N LYS A 164 10.72 -5.22 9.07
CA LYS A 164 11.37 -4.27 8.19
C LYS A 164 11.06 -4.61 6.75
N TRP A 165 10.73 -3.57 5.99
CA TRP A 165 10.60 -3.66 4.55
C TRP A 165 11.89 -3.20 3.87
N TYR A 166 12.27 -3.87 2.79
CA TYR A 166 13.41 -3.50 1.96
C TYR A 166 12.99 -3.53 0.48
N GLY A 167 13.19 -2.41 -0.21
CA GLY A 167 13.06 -2.34 -1.67
C GLY A 167 14.43 -2.36 -2.33
N VAL A 168 14.52 -2.93 -3.52
CA VAL A 168 15.74 -2.94 -4.34
C VAL A 168 15.81 -1.68 -5.20
N THR A 169 15.51 -0.52 -4.62
CA THR A 169 15.48 0.75 -5.35
C THR A 169 16.89 1.32 -5.57
N TYR A 170 17.79 1.08 -4.62
CA TYR A 170 19.18 1.55 -4.70
C TYR A 170 20.15 0.36 -4.65
N LYS A 171 21.23 0.44 -5.44
CA LYS A 171 22.26 -0.62 -5.49
C LYS A 171 22.91 -0.87 -4.12
N GLU A 172 22.96 0.16 -3.29
CA GLU A 172 23.49 0.14 -1.93
C GLU A 172 22.60 -0.71 -1.00
N ASP A 173 21.30 -0.78 -1.25
CA ASP A 173 20.34 -1.56 -0.46
C ASP A 173 20.48 -3.07 -0.70
N LEU A 174 21.07 -3.48 -1.83
CA LEU A 174 21.34 -4.90 -2.13
C LEU A 174 22.27 -5.55 -1.10
N SER A 175 23.15 -4.79 -0.47
CA SER A 175 24.06 -5.31 0.57
C SER A 175 23.32 -5.69 1.87
N LEU A 176 22.11 -5.19 2.08
CA LEU A 176 21.28 -5.47 3.26
C LEU A 176 20.43 -6.73 3.12
N ILE A 177 20.27 -7.24 1.88
CA ILE A 177 19.43 -8.41 1.55
C ILE A 177 20.26 -9.69 1.44
N HIS A 178 21.59 -9.59 1.45
CA HIS A 178 22.48 -10.76 1.49
C HIS A 178 22.45 -11.37 2.90
N ILE A 179 21.55 -12.33 3.05
CA ILE A 179 21.57 -13.31 4.15
C ILE A 179 22.35 -14.54 3.73
#